data_402c25a16a3dde3fa876d339b06895fd
#
_entry.id   402c25a16a3dde3fa876d339b06895fd
#
_cell.length_a   1.000
_cell.length_b   1.000
_cell.length_c   1.000
_cell.angle_alpha   90.00
_cell.angle_beta   90.00
_cell.angle_gamma   90.00
#
_symmetry.space_group_name_H-M   'P 1'
#
loop_
_entity.id
_entity.type
_entity.pdbx_description
1 polymer ?
#
loop_
_entity_poly.entity_id
_entity_poly.type
_entity_poly.pdbx_seq_one_letter_code
_entity_poly.pdbx_strand_id
1 'polypeptide(L)'
;AGHVTPNIALIPTLKAAGYQISYIGSYNGIEKKLIEEMNIPYYGNSSGKLRRYFDLKNFTDPFRVLKGFGEAKKLLKQLKPDVVFSKGGFVTVPVVIAAGRRKIPTIIHESDMTPGLANKICIPSATKVCCNFPETVKSLPADKAVLTGTPIRQELLNGSKETAREFCGFTDDKPVLMVIGGSLGAASVNENIRKILPELLKEFQVIHLCGKGKMDESLKDTKGYVQYEYIKQELADLFALADIVISRAGANAICELNALKKPNLLIPLSANASRGDQILNARSFERQGFSMVLEEEEITESTLLNAIRELYQNRESYVHAMSESSHMNSIEKITGLIEDCVNKQ
;
A
#
# COMPACT_ATOMS: atom_id res chain seq x y z
N ALA A 1 3.64 -6.10 5.92
CA ALA A 1 4.49 -5.07 5.29
C ALA A 1 3.75 -3.76 4.97
N GLY A 2 2.40 -3.76 4.84
CA GLY A 2 1.63 -2.60 4.37
C GLY A 2 1.82 -1.28 5.14
N HIS A 3 2.02 -1.32 6.45
CA HIS A 3 2.26 -0.10 7.26
C HIS A 3 3.74 0.33 7.26
N VAL A 4 4.67 -0.54 6.88
CA VAL A 4 6.12 -0.27 6.94
C VAL A 4 6.64 0.36 5.66
N THR A 5 6.22 -0.16 4.51
CA THR A 5 6.71 0.29 3.20
C THR A 5 6.58 1.80 2.98
N PRO A 6 5.44 2.46 3.31
CA PRO A 6 5.35 3.91 3.18
C PRO A 6 6.26 4.69 4.14
N ASN A 7 6.52 4.14 5.34
CA ASN A 7 7.49 4.74 6.25
C ASN A 7 8.91 4.68 5.65
N ILE A 8 9.27 3.52 5.09
CA ILE A 8 10.56 3.34 4.39
C ILE A 8 10.71 4.35 3.25
N ALA A 9 9.64 4.62 2.51
CA ALA A 9 9.67 5.59 1.41
C ALA A 9 9.91 7.04 1.87
N LEU A 10 9.49 7.42 3.09
CA LEU A 10 9.74 8.77 3.65
C LEU A 10 11.16 8.95 4.19
N ILE A 11 11.79 7.88 4.68
CA ILE A 11 13.05 7.92 5.41
C ILE A 11 14.18 8.63 4.64
N PRO A 12 14.44 8.34 3.35
CA PRO A 12 15.52 8.99 2.61
C PRO A 12 15.36 10.52 2.57
N THR A 13 14.16 11.00 2.29
CA THR A 13 13.85 12.43 2.22
C THR A 13 14.02 13.10 3.57
N LEU A 14 13.52 12.49 4.64
CA LEU A 14 13.67 13.02 5.99
C LEU A 14 15.13 13.05 6.44
N LYS A 15 15.92 12.00 6.14
CA LYS A 15 17.37 12.00 6.41
C LYS A 15 18.09 13.11 5.65
N ALA A 16 17.77 13.31 4.37
CA ALA A 16 18.34 14.37 3.55
C ALA A 16 18.01 15.78 4.08
N ALA A 17 16.82 15.94 4.69
CA ALA A 17 16.39 17.17 5.38
C ALA A 17 17.02 17.34 6.77
N GLY A 18 17.91 16.43 7.22
CA GLY A 18 18.63 16.54 8.49
C GLY A 18 17.91 15.98 9.72
N TYR A 19 16.77 15.30 9.54
CA TYR A 19 16.06 14.68 10.66
C TYR A 19 16.80 13.47 11.22
N GLN A 20 16.86 13.40 12.55
CA GLN A 20 17.23 12.18 13.26
C GLN A 20 15.98 11.31 13.44
N ILE A 21 16.01 10.09 12.92
CA ILE A 21 14.86 9.21 12.88
C ILE A 21 15.03 8.06 13.88
N SER A 22 13.99 7.83 14.68
CA SER A 22 13.85 6.63 15.52
C SER A 22 12.54 5.94 15.17
N TYR A 23 12.53 4.62 15.18
CA TYR A 23 11.35 3.82 14.84
C TYR A 23 10.82 3.06 16.06
N ILE A 24 9.54 3.19 16.33
CA ILE A 24 8.84 2.42 17.36
C ILE A 24 7.90 1.43 16.67
N GLY A 25 8.07 0.15 16.94
CA GLY A 25 7.27 -0.92 16.36
C GLY A 25 7.03 -2.08 17.32
N SER A 26 6.53 -3.20 16.82
CA SER A 26 6.34 -4.39 17.64
C SER A 26 7.68 -5.09 17.94
N TYR A 27 7.78 -5.82 19.07
CA TYR A 27 9.02 -6.50 19.44
C TYR A 27 9.50 -7.52 18.42
N ASN A 28 8.58 -8.23 17.75
CA ASN A 28 8.86 -9.35 16.85
C ASN A 28 8.18 -9.18 15.47
N GLY A 29 7.92 -7.94 15.05
CA GLY A 29 7.33 -7.68 13.74
C GLY A 29 8.35 -7.76 12.59
N ILE A 30 7.86 -8.02 11.39
CA ILE A 30 8.69 -8.01 10.17
C ILE A 30 9.34 -6.64 9.94
N GLU A 31 8.72 -5.58 10.43
CA GLU A 31 9.21 -4.19 10.35
C GLU A 31 10.57 -4.02 11.02
N LYS A 32 10.84 -4.77 12.10
CA LYS A 32 12.09 -4.66 12.85
C LYS A 32 13.30 -4.88 11.94
N LYS A 33 13.31 -6.01 11.23
CA LYS A 33 14.42 -6.35 10.33
C LYS A 33 14.60 -5.30 9.22
N LEU A 34 13.48 -4.87 8.60
CA LEU A 34 13.52 -3.90 7.50
C LEU A 34 14.07 -2.53 7.93
N ILE A 35 13.76 -2.09 9.15
CA ILE A 35 14.20 -0.80 9.68
C ILE A 35 15.65 -0.87 10.17
N GLU A 36 16.04 -1.98 10.82
CA GLU A 36 17.43 -2.19 11.27
C GLU A 36 18.39 -2.27 10.08
N GLU A 37 18.00 -2.86 8.95
CA GLU A 37 18.77 -2.88 7.69
C GLU A 37 19.03 -1.46 7.14
N MET A 38 18.21 -0.47 7.50
CA MET A 38 18.42 0.95 7.14
C MET A 38 19.26 1.74 8.14
N ASN A 39 19.85 1.08 9.14
CA ASN A 39 20.59 1.69 10.25
C ASN A 39 19.77 2.76 11.01
N ILE A 40 18.51 2.46 11.30
CA ILE A 40 17.62 3.30 12.10
C ILE A 40 17.42 2.66 13.46
N PRO A 41 17.60 3.41 14.58
CA PRO A 41 17.32 2.92 15.92
C PRO A 41 15.89 2.42 16.03
N TYR A 42 15.73 1.16 16.43
CA TYR A 42 14.44 0.50 16.58
C TYR A 42 14.11 0.22 18.05
N TYR A 43 12.89 0.55 18.45
CA TYR A 43 12.39 0.35 19.81
C TYR A 43 11.12 -0.48 19.79
N GLY A 44 11.08 -1.58 20.55
CA GLY A 44 9.89 -2.40 20.70
C GLY A 44 8.87 -1.75 21.65
N ASN A 45 7.60 -1.88 21.30
CA ASN A 45 6.47 -1.43 22.13
C ASN A 45 5.40 -2.50 22.18
N SER A 46 4.83 -2.73 23.38
CA SER A 46 3.71 -3.65 23.57
C SER A 46 2.43 -3.08 22.96
N SER A 47 1.64 -3.94 22.33
CA SER A 47 0.33 -3.58 21.79
C SER A 47 -0.66 -4.72 21.99
N GLY A 48 -1.93 -4.39 22.18
CA GLY A 48 -3.05 -5.32 22.12
C GLY A 48 -3.71 -5.26 20.74
N LYS A 49 -4.28 -6.38 20.29
CA LYS A 49 -5.17 -6.42 19.13
C LYS A 49 -6.58 -6.62 19.61
N LEU A 50 -7.45 -5.64 19.44
CA LEU A 50 -8.89 -5.85 19.62
C LEU A 50 -9.40 -6.76 18.49
N ARG A 51 -9.59 -8.05 18.81
CA ARG A 51 -10.14 -9.04 17.89
C ARG A 51 -11.66 -9.03 17.97
N ARG A 52 -12.32 -9.10 16.83
CA ARG A 52 -13.80 -9.05 16.73
C ARG A 52 -14.49 -10.35 17.15
N TYR A 53 -13.75 -11.46 17.31
CA TYR A 53 -14.29 -12.75 17.76
C TYR A 53 -13.80 -13.07 19.17
N PHE A 54 -14.51 -13.94 19.83
CA PHE A 54 -14.19 -14.41 21.18
C PHE A 54 -12.86 -15.16 21.15
N ASP A 55 -11.81 -14.52 21.66
CA ASP A 55 -10.46 -15.09 21.81
C ASP A 55 -10.04 -14.82 23.27
N LEU A 56 -9.53 -15.82 23.95
CA LEU A 56 -9.00 -15.69 25.33
C LEU A 56 -7.95 -14.57 25.44
N LYS A 57 -7.27 -14.24 24.34
CA LYS A 57 -6.34 -13.10 24.25
C LYS A 57 -7.03 -11.74 24.40
N ASN A 58 -8.33 -11.64 24.18
CA ASN A 58 -9.08 -10.42 24.42
C ASN A 58 -9.06 -9.99 25.89
N PHE A 59 -8.87 -10.92 26.83
CA PHE A 59 -8.72 -10.61 28.26
C PHE A 59 -7.34 -10.10 28.64
N THR A 60 -6.30 -10.45 27.89
CA THR A 60 -4.92 -10.01 28.13
C THR A 60 -4.56 -8.75 27.36
N ASP A 61 -5.27 -8.44 26.29
CA ASP A 61 -5.01 -7.30 25.43
C ASP A 61 -5.16 -5.93 26.13
N PRO A 62 -6.13 -5.68 27.06
CA PRO A 62 -6.18 -4.44 27.82
C PRO A 62 -4.92 -4.19 28.67
N PHE A 63 -4.39 -5.24 29.32
CA PHE A 63 -3.14 -5.14 30.08
C PHE A 63 -1.95 -4.86 29.19
N ARG A 64 -1.90 -5.44 27.99
CA ARG A 64 -0.87 -5.16 27.00
C ARG A 64 -0.94 -3.72 26.48
N VAL A 65 -2.14 -3.18 26.29
CA VAL A 65 -2.33 -1.77 25.91
C VAL A 65 -1.84 -0.85 27.02
N LEU A 66 -2.18 -1.11 28.28
CA LEU A 66 -1.69 -0.33 29.44
C LEU A 66 -0.17 -0.41 29.57
N LYS A 67 0.41 -1.60 29.42
CA LYS A 67 1.87 -1.79 29.39
C LYS A 67 2.49 -1.00 28.26
N GLY A 68 1.95 -1.14 27.03
CA GLY A 68 2.43 -0.41 25.85
C GLY A 68 2.35 1.11 26.02
N PHE A 69 1.34 1.61 26.70
CA PHE A 69 1.24 3.04 27.03
C PHE A 69 2.34 3.49 28.00
N GLY A 70 2.65 2.69 29.01
CA GLY A 70 3.76 2.94 29.95
C GLY A 70 5.12 2.95 29.23
N GLU A 71 5.35 1.94 28.38
CA GLU A 71 6.56 1.83 27.54
C GLU A 71 6.69 3.04 26.59
N ALA A 72 5.62 3.39 25.86
CA ALA A 72 5.59 4.53 24.95
C ALA A 72 5.90 5.85 25.69
N LYS A 73 5.30 6.07 26.87
CA LYS A 73 5.56 7.24 27.70
C LYS A 73 7.03 7.36 28.11
N LYS A 74 7.67 6.22 28.46
CA LYS A 74 9.11 6.14 28.79
C LYS A 74 9.98 6.46 27.60
N LEU A 75 9.68 5.82 26.43
CA LEU A 75 10.41 6.05 25.18
C LEU A 75 10.32 7.50 24.73
N LEU A 76 9.14 8.11 24.71
CA LEU A 76 8.95 9.52 24.34
C LEU A 76 9.66 10.49 25.30
N LYS A 77 9.77 10.14 26.59
CA LYS A 77 10.57 10.91 27.55
C LYS A 77 12.06 10.82 27.28
N GLN A 78 12.53 9.66 26.85
CA GLN A 78 13.95 9.37 26.52
C GLN A 78 14.33 10.03 25.20
N LEU A 79 13.54 9.80 24.13
CA LEU A 79 13.83 10.23 22.77
C LEU A 79 13.57 11.72 22.54
N LYS A 80 12.61 12.32 23.28
CA LYS A 80 12.20 13.73 23.17
C LYS A 80 11.98 14.14 21.70
N PRO A 81 11.13 13.43 20.93
CA PRO A 81 10.94 13.76 19.53
C PRO A 81 10.20 15.09 19.38
N ASP A 82 10.57 15.87 18.36
CA ASP A 82 9.87 17.09 17.97
C ASP A 82 8.54 16.80 17.29
N VAL A 83 8.44 15.66 16.61
CA VAL A 83 7.23 15.22 15.91
C VAL A 83 7.13 13.69 15.91
N VAL A 84 5.90 13.19 15.92
CA VAL A 84 5.61 11.76 15.75
C VAL A 84 4.81 11.57 14.46
N PHE A 85 5.28 10.65 13.60
CA PHE A 85 4.54 10.21 12.42
C PHE A 85 4.10 8.75 12.58
N SER A 86 2.83 8.47 12.33
CA SER A 86 2.24 7.13 12.46
C SER A 86 1.52 6.71 11.19
N LYS A 87 1.87 5.54 10.67
CA LYS A 87 1.18 4.91 9.53
C LYS A 87 -0.02 4.04 9.96
N GLY A 88 -0.34 4.03 11.24
CA GLY A 88 -1.45 3.24 11.79
C GLY A 88 -1.05 1.85 12.28
N GLY A 89 -2.06 1.04 12.58
CA GLY A 89 -1.91 -0.25 13.24
C GLY A 89 -1.96 -0.15 14.76
N PHE A 90 -2.28 -1.27 15.42
CA PHE A 90 -2.52 -1.25 16.88
C PHE A 90 -1.30 -0.93 17.73
N VAL A 91 -0.09 -1.19 17.22
CA VAL A 91 1.17 -0.85 17.92
C VAL A 91 1.35 0.66 18.08
N THR A 92 0.74 1.47 17.20
CA THR A 92 0.88 2.92 17.22
C THR A 92 -0.06 3.59 18.24
N VAL A 93 -1.17 2.94 18.62
CA VAL A 93 -2.19 3.52 19.49
C VAL A 93 -1.61 4.04 20.83
N PRO A 94 -0.86 3.24 21.61
CA PRO A 94 -0.28 3.73 22.85
C PRO A 94 0.74 4.87 22.62
N VAL A 95 1.48 4.82 21.53
CA VAL A 95 2.49 5.85 21.19
C VAL A 95 1.81 7.18 20.84
N VAL A 96 0.80 7.18 19.97
CA VAL A 96 0.07 8.37 19.54
C VAL A 96 -0.66 9.03 20.72
N ILE A 97 -1.33 8.23 21.58
CA ILE A 97 -2.00 8.77 22.77
C ILE A 97 -0.98 9.36 23.75
N ALA A 98 0.15 8.69 23.98
CA ALA A 98 1.18 9.20 24.87
C ALA A 98 1.83 10.48 24.33
N ALA A 99 2.05 10.59 23.02
CA ALA A 99 2.55 11.79 22.36
C ALA A 99 1.57 12.97 22.50
N GLY A 100 0.28 12.73 22.21
CA GLY A 100 -0.76 13.75 22.37
C GLY A 100 -0.87 14.30 23.81
N ARG A 101 -0.80 13.40 24.83
CA ARG A 101 -0.77 13.82 26.24
C ARG A 101 0.46 14.65 26.62
N ARG A 102 1.54 14.48 25.90
CA ARG A 102 2.78 15.28 26.07
C ARG A 102 2.84 16.51 25.18
N LYS A 103 1.78 16.78 24.43
CA LYS A 103 1.68 17.89 23.47
C LYS A 103 2.76 17.80 22.36
N ILE A 104 3.26 16.61 22.05
CA ILE A 104 4.14 16.39 20.92
C ILE A 104 3.27 16.36 19.65
N PRO A 105 3.55 17.20 18.65
CA PRO A 105 2.84 17.18 17.37
C PRO A 105 2.84 15.78 16.77
N THR A 106 1.67 15.29 16.38
CA THR A 106 1.51 13.93 15.91
C THR A 106 0.72 13.92 14.61
N ILE A 107 1.33 13.39 13.57
CA ILE A 107 0.71 13.19 12.26
C ILE A 107 0.40 11.70 12.12
N ILE A 108 -0.85 11.37 11.84
CA ILE A 108 -1.26 10.00 11.53
C ILE A 108 -1.65 9.89 10.07
N HIS A 109 -1.50 8.72 9.50
CA HIS A 109 -1.85 8.44 8.11
C HIS A 109 -2.88 7.32 8.03
N GLU A 110 -4.02 7.61 7.37
CA GLU A 110 -5.03 6.62 7.03
C GLU A 110 -4.89 6.20 5.58
N SER A 111 -4.73 4.92 5.37
CA SER A 111 -4.54 4.37 4.03
C SER A 111 -5.83 3.98 3.33
N ASP A 112 -6.78 3.41 4.06
CA ASP A 112 -8.04 2.94 3.51
C ASP A 112 -9.09 4.06 3.47
N MET A 113 -10.11 3.89 2.63
CA MET A 113 -11.19 4.86 2.51
C MET A 113 -11.96 5.03 3.82
N THR A 114 -12.15 3.96 4.56
CA THR A 114 -12.76 3.99 5.89
C THR A 114 -11.70 3.89 6.98
N PRO A 115 -11.59 4.88 7.89
CA PRO A 115 -10.61 4.83 8.94
C PRO A 115 -10.71 3.57 9.79
N GLY A 116 -9.57 2.89 9.94
CA GLY A 116 -9.45 1.72 10.79
C GLY A 116 -9.62 2.05 12.28
N LEU A 117 -9.98 1.05 13.11
CA LEU A 117 -10.24 1.27 14.53
C LEU A 117 -9.04 1.90 15.26
N ALA A 118 -7.83 1.47 14.95
CA ALA A 118 -6.62 2.04 15.54
C ALA A 118 -6.51 3.55 15.27
N ASN A 119 -6.71 3.96 14.01
CA ASN A 119 -6.69 5.38 13.64
C ASN A 119 -7.86 6.16 14.25
N LYS A 120 -9.07 5.59 14.28
CA LYS A 120 -10.21 6.23 14.96
C LYS A 120 -9.90 6.58 16.42
N ILE A 121 -9.21 5.69 17.13
CA ILE A 121 -8.78 5.94 18.52
C ILE A 121 -7.69 7.03 18.58
N CYS A 122 -6.83 7.12 17.56
CA CYS A 122 -5.72 8.07 17.50
C CYS A 122 -6.12 9.48 17.04
N ILE A 123 -7.18 9.64 16.24
CA ILE A 123 -7.61 10.94 15.65
C ILE A 123 -7.74 12.05 16.70
N PRO A 124 -8.33 11.85 17.90
CA PRO A 124 -8.42 12.91 18.91
C PRO A 124 -7.06 13.45 19.34
N SER A 125 -6.04 12.60 19.42
CA SER A 125 -4.67 12.94 19.84
C SER A 125 -3.79 13.44 18.69
N ALA A 126 -4.24 13.33 17.44
CA ALA A 126 -3.47 13.72 16.26
C ALA A 126 -3.58 15.22 15.99
N THR A 127 -2.47 15.81 15.55
CA THR A 127 -2.41 17.19 15.02
C THR A 127 -2.92 17.24 13.59
N LYS A 128 -2.50 16.29 12.76
CA LYS A 128 -2.94 16.14 11.37
C LYS A 128 -3.23 14.67 11.04
N VAL A 129 -4.13 14.47 10.10
CA VAL A 129 -4.53 13.16 9.57
C VAL A 129 -4.35 13.17 8.06
N CYS A 130 -3.32 12.51 7.59
CA CYS A 130 -3.06 12.30 6.17
C CYS A 130 -3.99 11.21 5.63
N CYS A 131 -4.55 11.41 4.45
CA CYS A 131 -5.50 10.48 3.83
C CYS A 131 -5.16 10.22 2.37
N ASN A 132 -5.56 9.03 1.90
CA ASN A 132 -5.45 8.65 0.49
C ASN A 132 -6.70 9.03 -0.31
N PHE A 133 -7.86 9.16 0.33
CA PHE A 133 -9.13 9.29 -0.37
C PHE A 133 -9.82 10.61 -0.02
N PRO A 134 -10.39 11.32 -1.03
CA PRO A 134 -11.18 12.53 -0.79
C PRO A 134 -12.38 12.29 0.14
N GLU A 135 -12.97 11.10 0.06
CA GLU A 135 -14.11 10.70 0.89
C GLU A 135 -13.70 10.61 2.37
N THR A 136 -12.48 10.12 2.65
CA THR A 136 -11.93 10.06 4.01
C THR A 136 -11.74 11.46 4.57
N VAL A 137 -11.20 12.38 3.77
CA VAL A 137 -11.02 13.79 4.18
C VAL A 137 -12.34 14.43 4.60
N LYS A 138 -13.42 14.19 3.83
CA LYS A 138 -14.77 14.72 4.13
C LYS A 138 -15.38 14.15 5.42
N SER A 139 -14.94 12.96 5.84
CA SER A 139 -15.46 12.27 7.04
C SER A 139 -14.72 12.63 8.33
N LEU A 140 -13.65 13.40 8.24
CA LEU A 140 -12.76 13.76 9.35
C LEU A 140 -12.87 15.24 9.73
N PRO A 141 -12.40 15.65 10.93
CA PRO A 141 -12.34 17.06 11.30
C PRO A 141 -11.54 17.87 10.27
N ALA A 142 -12.16 18.94 9.73
CA ALA A 142 -11.61 19.71 8.62
C ALA A 142 -10.27 20.40 8.94
N ASP A 143 -10.03 20.73 10.21
CA ASP A 143 -8.78 21.31 10.69
C ASP A 143 -7.62 20.32 10.74
N LYS A 144 -7.92 19.01 10.72
CA LYS A 144 -6.92 17.93 10.81
C LYS A 144 -6.68 17.20 9.49
N ALA A 145 -7.71 16.99 8.68
CA ALA A 145 -7.66 16.15 7.50
C ALA A 145 -6.89 16.78 6.34
N VAL A 146 -5.97 16.02 5.73
CA VAL A 146 -5.18 16.45 4.56
C VAL A 146 -5.11 15.32 3.54
N LEU A 147 -5.47 15.60 2.29
CA LEU A 147 -5.30 14.66 1.17
C LEU A 147 -3.83 14.65 0.72
N THR A 148 -3.09 13.63 1.11
CA THR A 148 -1.66 13.51 0.79
C THR A 148 -1.34 12.40 -0.20
N GLY A 149 -2.17 11.37 -0.28
CA GLY A 149 -1.78 10.10 -0.88
C GLY A 149 -0.82 9.32 0.04
N THR A 150 -0.35 8.19 -0.45
CA THR A 150 0.63 7.33 0.24
C THR A 150 2.04 7.58 -0.29
N PRO A 151 3.06 7.71 0.57
CA PRO A 151 4.46 7.75 0.13
C PRO A 151 4.84 6.50 -0.67
N ILE A 152 5.36 6.69 -1.85
CA ILE A 152 5.79 5.64 -2.77
C ILE A 152 7.31 5.60 -2.83
N ARG A 153 7.85 4.40 -2.87
CA ARG A 153 9.30 4.17 -3.02
C ARG A 153 9.77 4.72 -4.36
N GLN A 154 10.74 5.64 -4.33
CA GLN A 154 11.23 6.33 -5.52
C GLN A 154 11.88 5.39 -6.53
N GLU A 155 12.48 4.28 -6.07
CA GLU A 155 13.04 3.26 -6.94
C GLU A 155 12.03 2.64 -7.90
N LEU A 156 10.74 2.59 -7.54
CA LEU A 156 9.69 2.07 -8.42
C LEU A 156 9.44 2.93 -9.66
N LEU A 157 9.81 4.21 -9.60
CA LEU A 157 9.62 5.17 -10.70
C LEU A 157 10.75 5.10 -11.76
N ASN A 158 11.84 4.41 -11.46
CA ASN A 158 13.07 4.42 -12.25
C ASN A 158 13.38 3.06 -12.91
N GLY A 159 12.35 2.32 -13.32
CA GLY A 159 12.51 1.03 -13.98
C GLY A 159 12.88 1.16 -15.46
N SER A 160 13.56 0.13 -16.00
CA SER A 160 13.94 -0.02 -17.41
C SER A 160 13.09 -1.09 -18.12
N LYS A 161 12.42 -0.70 -19.20
CA LYS A 161 11.66 -1.62 -20.05
C LYS A 161 12.55 -2.67 -20.70
N GLU A 162 13.73 -2.26 -21.14
CA GLU A 162 14.71 -3.11 -21.81
C GLU A 162 15.19 -4.21 -20.88
N THR A 163 15.59 -3.84 -19.67
CA THR A 163 16.03 -4.78 -18.62
C THR A 163 14.92 -5.79 -18.29
N ALA A 164 13.68 -5.34 -18.15
CA ALA A 164 12.56 -6.24 -17.88
C ALA A 164 12.25 -7.17 -19.05
N ARG A 165 12.35 -6.67 -20.28
CA ARG A 165 12.12 -7.49 -21.49
C ARG A 165 13.14 -8.63 -21.59
N GLU A 166 14.41 -8.33 -21.33
CA GLU A 166 15.48 -9.34 -21.28
C GLU A 166 15.24 -10.32 -20.13
N PHE A 167 14.92 -9.82 -18.95
CA PHE A 167 14.64 -10.65 -17.76
C PHE A 167 13.48 -11.62 -17.98
N CYS A 168 12.41 -11.18 -18.66
CA CYS A 168 11.25 -12.02 -19.00
C CYS A 168 11.48 -12.91 -20.23
N GLY A 169 12.54 -12.68 -21.00
CA GLY A 169 12.77 -13.38 -22.26
C GLY A 169 11.73 -13.07 -23.35
N PHE A 170 11.13 -11.87 -23.31
CA PHE A 170 10.12 -11.46 -24.27
C PHE A 170 10.75 -10.95 -25.55
N THR A 171 10.41 -11.58 -26.68
CA THR A 171 10.96 -11.27 -28.00
C THR A 171 9.97 -10.65 -28.97
N ASP A 172 8.66 -10.76 -28.68
CA ASP A 172 7.60 -10.21 -29.51
C ASP A 172 7.29 -8.75 -29.10
N ASP A 173 6.70 -7.95 -30.01
CA ASP A 173 6.28 -6.56 -29.75
C ASP A 173 4.85 -6.43 -29.20
N LYS A 174 4.24 -7.54 -28.79
CA LYS A 174 2.92 -7.51 -28.17
C LYS A 174 2.93 -6.69 -26.88
N PRO A 175 1.82 -5.98 -26.57
CA PRO A 175 1.69 -5.30 -25.31
C PRO A 175 1.80 -6.26 -24.12
N VAL A 176 2.23 -5.73 -22.99
CA VAL A 176 2.50 -6.52 -21.78
C VAL A 176 1.43 -6.28 -20.73
N LEU A 177 0.75 -7.34 -20.34
CA LEU A 177 -0.14 -7.41 -19.20
C LEU A 177 0.62 -7.93 -17.99
N MET A 178 0.60 -7.18 -16.89
CA MET A 178 1.13 -7.64 -15.60
C MET A 178 -0.02 -7.99 -14.64
N VAL A 179 0.08 -9.14 -13.98
CA VAL A 179 -0.88 -9.57 -12.95
C VAL A 179 -0.19 -9.64 -11.61
N ILE A 180 -0.71 -8.91 -10.60
CA ILE A 180 -0.13 -8.85 -9.27
C ILE A 180 -1.20 -8.97 -8.19
N GLY A 181 -1.19 -10.07 -7.44
CA GLY A 181 -2.15 -10.36 -6.37
C GLY A 181 -1.72 -9.93 -4.97
N GLY A 182 -0.64 -9.12 -4.85
CA GLY A 182 0.00 -8.81 -3.57
C GLY A 182 0.97 -9.89 -3.10
N SER A 183 1.64 -9.67 -1.95
CA SER A 183 2.71 -10.54 -1.44
C SER A 183 2.30 -11.99 -1.17
N LEU A 184 1.04 -12.22 -0.82
CA LEU A 184 0.49 -13.57 -0.60
C LEU A 184 -0.10 -14.18 -1.87
N GLY A 185 -0.22 -13.41 -2.95
CA GLY A 185 -0.90 -13.77 -4.17
C GLY A 185 -2.42 -13.90 -3.98
N ALA A 186 -3.15 -13.91 -5.08
CA ALA A 186 -4.61 -14.03 -5.13
C ALA A 186 -5.01 -15.28 -5.90
N ALA A 187 -5.32 -16.38 -5.19
CA ALA A 187 -5.60 -17.68 -5.83
C ALA A 187 -6.71 -17.58 -6.88
N SER A 188 -7.82 -16.94 -6.54
CA SER A 188 -8.94 -16.72 -7.45
C SER A 188 -8.56 -15.94 -8.71
N VAL A 189 -7.77 -14.86 -8.58
CA VAL A 189 -7.26 -14.11 -9.74
C VAL A 189 -6.34 -14.99 -10.59
N ASN A 190 -5.38 -15.70 -9.94
CA ASN A 190 -4.46 -16.58 -10.64
C ASN A 190 -5.19 -17.63 -11.47
N GLU A 191 -6.20 -18.30 -10.89
CA GLU A 191 -6.99 -19.31 -11.57
C GLU A 191 -7.75 -18.75 -12.77
N ASN A 192 -8.41 -17.62 -12.62
CA ASN A 192 -9.18 -16.99 -13.70
C ASN A 192 -8.29 -16.49 -14.84
N ILE A 193 -7.11 -15.93 -14.53
CA ILE A 193 -6.13 -15.57 -15.57
C ILE A 193 -5.65 -16.79 -16.34
N ARG A 194 -5.34 -17.90 -15.65
CA ARG A 194 -4.88 -19.13 -16.31
C ARG A 194 -5.93 -19.76 -17.22
N LYS A 195 -7.21 -19.66 -16.86
CA LYS A 195 -8.31 -20.14 -17.74
C LYS A 195 -8.34 -19.42 -19.08
N ILE A 196 -8.11 -18.11 -19.09
CA ILE A 196 -8.15 -17.28 -20.31
C ILE A 196 -6.77 -17.11 -20.96
N LEU A 197 -5.73 -17.70 -20.39
CA LEU A 197 -4.35 -17.50 -20.86
C LEU A 197 -4.15 -17.81 -22.35
N PRO A 198 -4.72 -18.89 -22.93
CA PRO A 198 -4.58 -19.16 -24.36
C PRO A 198 -5.10 -18.02 -25.24
N GLU A 199 -6.19 -17.36 -24.84
CA GLU A 199 -6.75 -16.22 -25.56
C GLU A 199 -5.91 -14.96 -25.34
N LEU A 200 -5.47 -14.71 -24.09
CA LEU A 200 -4.62 -13.56 -23.77
C LEU A 200 -3.31 -13.57 -24.56
N LEU A 201 -2.68 -14.73 -24.70
CA LEU A 201 -1.39 -14.85 -25.39
C LEU A 201 -1.48 -14.63 -26.91
N LYS A 202 -2.67 -14.59 -27.49
CA LYS A 202 -2.84 -14.14 -28.89
C LYS A 202 -2.57 -12.64 -29.03
N GLU A 203 -2.87 -11.85 -28.00
CA GLU A 203 -2.88 -10.38 -28.02
C GLU A 203 -1.80 -9.76 -27.12
N PHE A 204 -1.41 -10.41 -26.03
CA PHE A 204 -0.52 -9.91 -24.99
C PHE A 204 0.63 -10.86 -24.69
N GLN A 205 1.69 -10.33 -24.11
CA GLN A 205 2.63 -11.07 -23.27
C GLN A 205 2.22 -10.86 -21.82
N VAL A 206 2.41 -11.86 -20.95
CA VAL A 206 1.86 -11.85 -19.59
C VAL A 206 2.95 -12.09 -18.56
N ILE A 207 3.10 -11.15 -17.63
CA ILE A 207 3.90 -11.25 -16.41
C ILE A 207 2.97 -11.57 -15.25
N HIS A 208 3.16 -12.69 -14.56
CA HIS A 208 2.26 -13.11 -13.49
C HIS A 208 2.98 -13.30 -12.16
N LEU A 209 2.79 -12.35 -11.23
CA LEU A 209 3.27 -12.46 -9.85
C LEU A 209 2.25 -13.24 -9.02
N CYS A 210 2.43 -14.56 -8.98
CA CYS A 210 1.44 -15.50 -8.45
C CYS A 210 1.33 -15.52 -6.92
N GLY A 211 2.40 -15.12 -6.22
CA GLY A 211 2.55 -15.32 -4.78
C GLY A 211 3.21 -16.65 -4.44
N LYS A 212 3.77 -16.72 -3.22
CA LYS A 212 4.55 -17.86 -2.74
C LYS A 212 3.77 -19.17 -2.79
N GLY A 213 4.37 -20.20 -3.40
CA GLY A 213 3.81 -21.55 -3.55
C GLY A 213 2.63 -21.64 -4.51
N LYS A 214 2.44 -20.64 -5.42
CA LYS A 214 1.27 -20.59 -6.32
C LYS A 214 1.63 -20.56 -7.81
N MET A 215 2.88 -20.85 -8.15
CA MET A 215 3.26 -21.08 -9.53
C MET A 215 2.62 -22.36 -10.06
N ASP A 216 2.35 -22.39 -11.34
CA ASP A 216 1.87 -23.58 -12.05
C ASP A 216 3.00 -24.11 -12.93
N GLU A 217 3.63 -25.20 -12.50
CA GLU A 217 4.78 -25.80 -13.19
C GLU A 217 4.43 -26.28 -14.61
N SER A 218 3.17 -26.62 -14.88
CA SER A 218 2.73 -27.04 -16.21
C SER A 218 2.78 -25.93 -17.25
N LEU A 219 2.81 -24.66 -16.80
CA LEU A 219 2.84 -23.46 -17.66
C LEU A 219 4.22 -22.81 -17.76
N LYS A 220 5.26 -23.44 -17.19
CA LYS A 220 6.61 -22.86 -17.07
C LYS A 220 7.22 -22.47 -18.41
N ASP A 221 7.04 -23.30 -19.43
CA ASP A 221 7.64 -23.12 -20.77
C ASP A 221 6.65 -22.50 -21.78
N THR A 222 5.59 -21.87 -21.31
CA THR A 222 4.59 -21.23 -22.18
C THR A 222 5.13 -19.94 -22.80
N LYS A 223 5.29 -19.91 -24.11
CA LYS A 223 5.81 -18.74 -24.84
C LYS A 223 4.95 -17.50 -24.57
N GLY A 224 5.59 -16.39 -24.18
CA GLY A 224 4.91 -15.13 -23.90
C GLY A 224 4.29 -15.03 -22.49
N TYR A 225 4.50 -16.04 -21.64
CA TYR A 225 4.02 -16.09 -20.27
C TYR A 225 5.15 -16.40 -19.30
N VAL A 226 5.33 -15.55 -18.30
CA VAL A 226 6.30 -15.76 -17.23
C VAL A 226 5.62 -15.65 -15.87
N GLN A 227 6.01 -16.53 -14.95
CA GLN A 227 5.49 -16.58 -13.59
C GLN A 227 6.61 -16.36 -12.58
N TYR A 228 6.28 -15.61 -11.53
CA TYR A 228 7.17 -15.43 -10.37
C TYR A 228 6.37 -15.55 -9.09
N GLU A 229 6.92 -16.18 -8.06
CA GLU A 229 6.32 -16.19 -6.73
C GLU A 229 6.39 -14.82 -6.08
N TYR A 230 7.57 -14.21 -6.17
CA TYR A 230 7.87 -12.91 -5.58
C TYR A 230 9.03 -12.25 -6.33
N ILE A 231 8.90 -10.96 -6.59
CA ILE A 231 9.94 -10.13 -7.20
C ILE A 231 10.19 -8.92 -6.30
N LYS A 232 11.44 -8.54 -6.12
CA LYS A 232 11.84 -7.37 -5.32
C LYS A 232 12.72 -6.42 -6.13
N GLN A 233 13.82 -6.90 -6.67
CA GLN A 233 14.82 -6.06 -7.34
C GLN A 233 14.32 -5.59 -8.71
N GLU A 234 13.75 -6.48 -9.50
CA GLU A 234 13.29 -6.23 -10.86
C GLU A 234 11.87 -5.64 -10.94
N LEU A 235 11.21 -5.43 -9.77
CA LEU A 235 9.81 -4.98 -9.74
C LEU A 235 9.59 -3.64 -10.46
N ALA A 236 10.52 -2.70 -10.30
CA ALA A 236 10.47 -1.41 -10.98
C ALA A 236 10.53 -1.57 -12.51
N ASP A 237 11.42 -2.45 -12.98
CA ASP A 237 11.60 -2.73 -14.41
C ASP A 237 10.35 -3.42 -14.98
N LEU A 238 9.78 -4.38 -14.25
CA LEU A 238 8.53 -5.04 -14.65
C LEU A 238 7.36 -4.05 -14.74
N PHE A 239 7.24 -3.13 -13.78
CA PHE A 239 6.24 -2.05 -13.89
C PHE A 239 6.53 -1.13 -15.07
N ALA A 240 7.79 -0.79 -15.36
CA ALA A 240 8.13 0.01 -16.52
C ALA A 240 7.70 -0.68 -17.83
N LEU A 241 7.90 -2.00 -17.94
CA LEU A 241 7.53 -2.79 -19.11
C LEU A 241 6.03 -2.97 -19.29
N ALA A 242 5.26 -3.11 -18.19
CA ALA A 242 3.83 -3.36 -18.25
C ALA A 242 3.05 -2.21 -18.88
N ASP A 243 2.23 -2.49 -19.88
CA ASP A 243 1.31 -1.52 -20.49
C ASP A 243 0.03 -1.37 -19.67
N ILE A 244 -0.48 -2.47 -19.14
CA ILE A 244 -1.65 -2.53 -18.25
C ILE A 244 -1.39 -3.51 -17.09
N VAL A 245 -2.09 -3.30 -15.97
CA VAL A 245 -1.91 -4.10 -14.76
C VAL A 245 -3.25 -4.61 -14.23
N ILE A 246 -3.30 -5.88 -13.82
CA ILE A 246 -4.40 -6.42 -13.01
C ILE A 246 -3.90 -6.53 -11.58
N SER A 247 -4.68 -5.99 -10.63
CA SER A 247 -4.29 -5.98 -9.22
C SER A 247 -5.47 -6.14 -8.27
N ARG A 248 -5.19 -6.57 -7.04
CA ARG A 248 -6.08 -6.33 -5.91
C ARG A 248 -6.12 -4.85 -5.54
N ALA A 249 -7.18 -4.43 -4.85
CA ALA A 249 -7.42 -3.03 -4.49
C ALA A 249 -6.98 -2.68 -3.05
N GLY A 250 -5.83 -3.22 -2.61
CA GLY A 250 -5.20 -2.77 -1.37
C GLY A 250 -4.71 -1.32 -1.51
N ALA A 251 -4.94 -0.49 -0.48
CA ALA A 251 -4.71 0.96 -0.55
C ALA A 251 -3.30 1.36 -1.01
N ASN A 252 -2.26 0.66 -0.57
CA ASN A 252 -0.89 0.96 -1.01
C ASN A 252 -0.66 0.58 -2.48
N ALA A 253 -1.17 -0.60 -2.91
CA ALA A 253 -1.00 -1.07 -4.28
C ALA A 253 -1.64 -0.11 -5.30
N ILE A 254 -2.87 0.33 -5.04
CA ILE A 254 -3.55 1.28 -5.94
C ILE A 254 -2.88 2.65 -5.96
N CYS A 255 -2.32 3.11 -4.83
CA CYS A 255 -1.53 4.34 -4.81
C CYS A 255 -0.19 4.19 -5.57
N GLU A 256 0.46 3.02 -5.50
CA GLU A 256 1.64 2.72 -6.32
C GLU A 256 1.31 2.75 -7.82
N LEU A 257 0.22 2.09 -8.22
CA LEU A 257 -0.24 2.09 -9.62
C LEU A 257 -0.57 3.50 -10.12
N ASN A 258 -1.20 4.32 -9.28
CA ASN A 258 -1.50 5.72 -9.60
C ASN A 258 -0.23 6.56 -9.78
N ALA A 259 0.73 6.44 -8.86
CA ALA A 259 2.02 7.15 -8.96
C ALA A 259 2.83 6.72 -10.19
N LEU A 260 2.77 5.44 -10.55
CA LEU A 260 3.38 4.88 -11.76
C LEU A 260 2.58 5.18 -13.03
N LYS A 261 1.39 5.78 -12.91
CA LYS A 261 0.45 6.03 -14.02
C LYS A 261 0.16 4.77 -14.83
N LYS A 262 -0.01 3.63 -14.13
CA LYS A 262 -0.29 2.36 -14.79
C LYS A 262 -1.80 2.14 -14.93
N PRO A 263 -2.32 2.12 -16.16
CA PRO A 263 -3.71 1.73 -16.41
C PRO A 263 -3.98 0.37 -15.77
N ASN A 264 -5.04 0.27 -15.00
CA ASN A 264 -5.21 -0.92 -14.19
C ASN A 264 -6.67 -1.37 -14.07
N LEU A 265 -6.83 -2.71 -14.03
CA LEU A 265 -8.06 -3.39 -13.67
C LEU A 265 -7.95 -3.86 -12.22
N LEU A 266 -8.77 -3.32 -11.36
CA LEU A 266 -8.83 -3.71 -9.96
C LEU A 266 -9.86 -4.83 -9.77
N ILE A 267 -9.41 -5.93 -9.18
CA ILE A 267 -10.26 -7.02 -8.72
C ILE A 267 -10.20 -7.01 -7.19
N PRO A 268 -11.10 -6.26 -6.52
CA PRO A 268 -11.09 -6.14 -5.07
C PRO A 268 -11.39 -7.48 -4.42
N LEU A 269 -10.84 -7.70 -3.23
CA LEU A 269 -11.18 -8.85 -2.43
C LEU A 269 -12.65 -8.80 -2.04
N SER A 270 -13.36 -9.92 -2.25
CA SER A 270 -14.78 -10.06 -1.96
C SER A 270 -15.15 -9.62 -0.54
N ALA A 271 -16.33 -9.02 -0.37
CA ALA A 271 -16.87 -8.65 0.93
C ALA A 271 -17.05 -9.87 1.86
N ASN A 272 -17.25 -11.06 1.30
CA ASN A 272 -17.35 -12.32 2.04
C ASN A 272 -16.00 -12.74 2.66
N ALA A 273 -14.90 -12.36 2.04
CA ALA A 273 -13.54 -12.68 2.48
C ALA A 273 -12.84 -11.53 3.22
N SER A 274 -13.46 -10.33 3.27
CA SER A 274 -12.86 -9.13 3.84
C SER A 274 -13.92 -8.24 4.52
N ARG A 275 -13.50 -7.03 4.95
CA ARG A 275 -14.42 -6.00 5.46
C ARG A 275 -15.06 -5.14 4.36
N GLY A 276 -14.77 -5.43 3.10
CA GLY A 276 -15.17 -4.61 1.98
C GLY A 276 -14.29 -3.36 1.75
N ASP A 277 -13.23 -3.18 2.53
CA ASP A 277 -12.34 -2.01 2.39
C ASP A 277 -11.76 -1.92 0.97
N GLN A 278 -11.36 -3.06 0.37
CA GLN A 278 -10.84 -3.07 -1.00
C GLN A 278 -11.88 -2.68 -2.04
N ILE A 279 -13.15 -3.06 -1.86
CA ILE A 279 -14.24 -2.66 -2.76
C ILE A 279 -14.42 -1.14 -2.71
N LEU A 280 -14.44 -0.56 -1.51
CA LEU A 280 -14.57 0.88 -1.33
C LEU A 280 -13.38 1.63 -1.94
N ASN A 281 -12.16 1.16 -1.71
CA ASN A 281 -10.93 1.71 -2.30
C ASN A 281 -11.01 1.70 -3.84
N ALA A 282 -11.38 0.54 -4.42
CA ALA A 282 -11.49 0.37 -5.87
C ALA A 282 -12.53 1.33 -6.47
N ARG A 283 -13.72 1.38 -5.87
CA ARG A 283 -14.79 2.25 -6.34
C ARG A 283 -14.45 3.75 -6.24
N SER A 284 -13.66 4.16 -5.25
CA SER A 284 -13.16 5.54 -5.19
C SER A 284 -12.21 5.86 -6.35
N PHE A 285 -11.29 4.95 -6.67
CA PHE A 285 -10.36 5.13 -7.80
C PHE A 285 -11.07 5.07 -9.16
N GLU A 286 -12.09 4.24 -9.29
CA GLU A 286 -12.94 4.18 -10.49
C GLU A 286 -13.67 5.51 -10.71
N ARG A 287 -14.31 6.08 -9.68
CA ARG A 287 -14.99 7.39 -9.78
C ARG A 287 -14.04 8.53 -10.14
N GLN A 288 -12.76 8.42 -9.78
CA GLN A 288 -11.74 9.40 -10.14
C GLN A 288 -11.15 9.16 -11.54
N GLY A 289 -11.55 8.09 -12.23
CA GLY A 289 -11.04 7.74 -13.56
C GLY A 289 -9.64 7.12 -13.55
N PHE A 290 -9.15 6.67 -12.40
CA PHE A 290 -7.79 6.10 -12.26
C PHE A 290 -7.74 4.61 -12.56
N SER A 291 -8.85 3.91 -12.41
CA SER A 291 -8.91 2.46 -12.50
C SER A 291 -10.23 1.98 -13.12
N MET A 292 -10.19 0.83 -13.77
CA MET A 292 -11.36 0.02 -14.06
C MET A 292 -11.57 -0.99 -12.92
N VAL A 293 -12.79 -1.36 -12.61
CA VAL A 293 -13.13 -2.30 -11.54
C VAL A 293 -13.97 -3.46 -12.08
N LEU A 294 -13.58 -4.67 -11.70
CA LEU A 294 -14.37 -5.88 -11.91
C LEU A 294 -14.43 -6.64 -10.57
N GLU A 295 -15.63 -6.75 -10.00
CA GLU A 295 -15.81 -7.46 -8.74
C GLU A 295 -15.58 -8.96 -8.91
N GLU A 296 -15.08 -9.62 -7.88
CA GLU A 296 -14.67 -11.03 -7.94
C GLU A 296 -15.83 -11.96 -8.29
N GLU A 297 -17.04 -11.60 -7.84
CA GLU A 297 -18.29 -12.31 -8.10
C GLU A 297 -18.80 -12.20 -9.55
N GLU A 298 -18.32 -11.18 -10.28
CA GLU A 298 -18.71 -10.93 -11.67
C GLU A 298 -17.74 -11.57 -12.68
N ILE A 299 -16.68 -12.23 -12.20
CA ILE A 299 -15.67 -12.81 -13.07
C ILE A 299 -16.18 -14.05 -13.78
N THR A 300 -16.21 -13.97 -15.10
CA THR A 300 -16.28 -15.10 -16.04
C THR A 300 -15.11 -14.97 -17.02
N GLU A 301 -14.83 -16.00 -17.81
CA GLU A 301 -13.81 -15.90 -18.86
C GLU A 301 -14.08 -14.75 -19.82
N SER A 302 -15.33 -14.57 -20.20
CA SER A 302 -15.77 -13.50 -21.10
C SER A 302 -15.67 -12.10 -20.47
N THR A 303 -16.17 -11.91 -19.24
CA THR A 303 -16.13 -10.59 -18.58
C THR A 303 -14.70 -10.14 -18.30
N LEU A 304 -13.84 -11.05 -17.86
CA LEU A 304 -12.44 -10.75 -17.58
C LEU A 304 -11.68 -10.39 -18.87
N LEU A 305 -11.83 -11.20 -19.94
CA LEU A 305 -11.14 -10.93 -21.21
C LEU A 305 -11.59 -9.62 -21.85
N ASN A 306 -12.90 -9.32 -21.80
CA ASN A 306 -13.44 -8.08 -22.32
C ASN A 306 -12.95 -6.86 -21.51
N ALA A 307 -12.91 -6.96 -20.17
CA ALA A 307 -12.41 -5.89 -19.31
C ALA A 307 -10.91 -5.60 -19.59
N ILE A 308 -10.10 -6.63 -19.83
CA ILE A 308 -8.67 -6.45 -20.18
C ILE A 308 -8.53 -5.73 -21.52
N ARG A 309 -9.30 -6.12 -22.53
CA ARG A 309 -9.28 -5.48 -23.85
C ARG A 309 -9.74 -4.03 -23.79
N GLU A 310 -10.82 -3.77 -23.07
CA GLU A 310 -11.38 -2.42 -22.88
C GLU A 310 -10.39 -1.52 -22.14
N LEU A 311 -9.76 -2.02 -21.06
CA LEU A 311 -8.72 -1.29 -20.34
C LEU A 311 -7.56 -0.93 -21.27
N TYR A 312 -7.10 -1.87 -22.09
CA TYR A 312 -5.99 -1.61 -23.00
C TYR A 312 -6.34 -0.59 -24.09
N GLN A 313 -7.55 -0.68 -24.65
CA GLN A 313 -8.04 0.28 -25.64
C GLN A 313 -8.13 1.70 -25.08
N ASN A 314 -8.57 1.84 -23.84
CA ASN A 314 -8.78 3.13 -23.18
C ASN A 314 -7.62 3.58 -22.28
N ARG A 315 -6.45 2.91 -22.33
CA ARG A 315 -5.34 3.12 -21.39
C ARG A 315 -4.86 4.57 -21.29
N GLU A 316 -4.88 5.32 -22.38
CA GLU A 316 -4.43 6.71 -22.41
C GLU A 316 -5.31 7.63 -21.56
N SER A 317 -6.62 7.35 -21.46
CA SER A 317 -7.52 8.12 -20.61
C SER A 317 -7.22 7.93 -19.12
N TYR A 318 -6.86 6.71 -18.71
CA TYR A 318 -6.40 6.43 -17.34
C TYR A 318 -5.08 7.11 -17.02
N VAL A 319 -4.11 7.06 -17.94
CA VAL A 319 -2.81 7.77 -17.79
C VAL A 319 -3.04 9.27 -17.62
N HIS A 320 -3.92 9.86 -18.44
CA HIS A 320 -4.24 11.28 -18.37
C HIS A 320 -4.85 11.63 -17.00
N ALA A 321 -5.89 10.92 -16.57
CA ALA A 321 -6.53 11.14 -15.27
C ALA A 321 -5.56 11.00 -14.10
N MET A 322 -4.71 9.97 -14.11
CA MET A 322 -3.69 9.77 -13.07
C MET A 322 -2.63 10.88 -13.08
N SER A 323 -2.30 11.46 -14.23
CA SER A 323 -1.33 12.55 -14.35
C SER A 323 -1.81 13.86 -13.72
N GLU A 324 -3.13 14.06 -13.65
CA GLU A 324 -3.76 15.22 -13.00
C GLU A 324 -4.12 14.96 -11.54
N SER A 325 -3.80 13.76 -11.04
CA SER A 325 -4.15 13.34 -9.69
C SER A 325 -3.48 14.18 -8.61
N SER A 326 -4.25 14.56 -7.58
CA SER A 326 -3.75 15.20 -6.37
C SER A 326 -2.91 14.28 -5.46
N HIS A 327 -2.84 12.97 -5.78
CA HIS A 327 -2.00 12.00 -5.07
C HIS A 327 -0.51 12.09 -5.43
N MET A 328 -0.16 12.88 -6.42
CA MET A 328 1.25 13.16 -6.77
C MET A 328 1.93 13.91 -5.62
N ASN A 329 3.23 13.69 -5.45
CA ASN A 329 4.08 14.37 -4.46
C ASN A 329 3.68 14.10 -2.98
N SER A 330 3.19 12.89 -2.67
CA SER A 330 2.82 12.51 -1.31
C SER A 330 3.97 12.65 -0.30
N ILE A 331 5.21 12.33 -0.71
CA ILE A 331 6.41 12.49 0.13
C ILE A 331 6.62 13.97 0.49
N GLU A 332 6.60 14.86 -0.50
CA GLU A 332 6.77 16.31 -0.27
C GLU A 332 5.68 16.89 0.64
N LYS A 333 4.41 16.51 0.38
CA LYS A 333 3.29 16.96 1.22
C LYS A 333 3.43 16.53 2.67
N ILE A 334 3.79 15.26 2.92
CA ILE A 334 3.95 14.73 4.27
C ILE A 334 5.18 15.34 4.94
N THR A 335 6.29 15.48 4.21
CA THR A 335 7.51 16.14 4.74
C THR A 335 7.23 17.60 5.11
N GLY A 336 6.51 18.34 4.26
CA GLY A 336 6.10 19.71 4.56
C GLY A 336 5.21 19.81 5.81
N LEU A 337 4.27 18.88 6.01
CA LEU A 337 3.47 18.82 7.24
C LEU A 337 4.32 18.52 8.48
N ILE A 338 5.36 17.71 8.36
CA ILE A 338 6.31 17.42 9.43
C ILE A 338 7.10 18.69 9.78
N GLU A 339 7.64 19.39 8.77
CA GLU A 339 8.36 20.66 8.94
C GLU A 339 7.49 21.73 9.58
N ASP A 340 6.25 21.88 9.14
CA ASP A 340 5.28 22.80 9.73
C ASP A 340 5.02 22.53 11.21
N CYS A 341 5.00 21.24 11.59
CA CYS A 341 4.81 20.86 12.99
C CYS A 341 6.04 21.15 13.85
N VAL A 342 7.24 21.03 13.31
CA VAL A 342 8.51 21.34 14.00
C VAL A 342 8.71 22.84 14.15
N ASN A 343 8.43 23.62 13.10
CA ASN A 343 8.66 25.07 13.08
C ASN A 343 7.65 25.87 13.93
N LYS A 344 6.55 25.25 14.35
CA LYS A 344 5.52 25.90 15.21
C LYS A 344 5.75 25.68 16.71
N GLN A 345 6.83 25.02 17.10
CA GLN A 345 7.24 24.88 18.49
C GLN A 345 8.17 25.99 18.93
#